data_bedf6b9664044ec610876e495debfe86
#
_entry.id   bedf6b9664044ec610876e495debfe86
#
_cell.length_a   1.000
_cell.length_b   1.000
_cell.length_c   1.000
_cell.angle_alpha   90.00
_cell.angle_beta   90.00
_cell.angle_gamma   90.00
#
_symmetry.space_group_name_H-M   'P 1'
#
loop_
_entity.id
_entity.type
_entity.pdbx_description
1 polymer ?
#
loop_
_entity_poly.entity_id
_entity_poly.type
_entity_poly.pdbx_seq_one_letter_code
_entity_poly.pdbx_strand_id
1 'polypeptide(L)'
;MEARYVGVDVSKDRLDVHVLPEGAAFAVARDGKGLAELVERLSALQPQRIAVEATGGFETIVAAALAGASLPLVIVNPAQVRHFAQALGRRAKTDPIDASMIARFVEATKPDLRPLADEATQLLADLVARRRQIIEMIVAERNREKRVAVRRIRKSIARLIAALEKELSEIDAEIDASVRGSPAWREKEDLLASVPGVGPITARTLIAELPELGTLDGKRIASLAGLAPFTRQSGQWKGKAMIAGGRKSVRSALFLASLAACRHNPVLKAFRQRLIDAGKPKMLVAIAAARKLLTILNAILRDKRPWRPESA
;
A
#
# COMPACT_ATOMS: atom_id res chain seq x y z
N MET A 1 22.29 -24.70 -14.91
CA MET A 1 21.12 -24.20 -15.66
C MET A 1 21.05 -22.70 -15.46
N GLU A 2 20.82 -21.93 -16.53
CA GLU A 2 20.59 -20.48 -16.41
C GLU A 2 19.32 -20.20 -15.61
N ALA A 3 19.37 -19.11 -14.83
CA ALA A 3 18.25 -18.73 -13.98
C ALA A 3 17.10 -18.16 -14.84
N ARG A 4 15.90 -18.71 -14.68
CA ARG A 4 14.71 -18.25 -15.42
C ARG A 4 13.94 -17.18 -14.68
N TYR A 5 13.54 -16.16 -15.40
CA TYR A 5 12.73 -15.05 -14.90
C TYR A 5 11.48 -14.91 -15.77
N VAL A 6 10.33 -14.80 -15.14
CA VAL A 6 9.04 -14.76 -15.83
C VAL A 6 8.34 -13.44 -15.52
N GLY A 7 7.82 -12.79 -16.57
CA GLY A 7 6.93 -11.65 -16.45
C GLY A 7 5.52 -12.03 -16.91
N VAL A 8 4.53 -11.69 -16.12
CA VAL A 8 3.11 -11.89 -16.42
C VAL A 8 2.41 -10.53 -16.41
N ASP A 9 1.92 -10.14 -17.57
CA ASP A 9 0.99 -9.02 -17.70
C ASP A 9 -0.45 -9.53 -17.60
N VAL A 10 -1.26 -8.84 -16.77
CA VAL A 10 -2.60 -9.29 -16.42
C VAL A 10 -3.63 -8.31 -16.99
N SER A 11 -4.40 -8.77 -17.95
CA SER A 11 -5.57 -8.07 -18.44
C SER A 11 -6.87 -8.69 -17.91
N LYS A 12 -8.01 -8.11 -18.28
CA LYS A 12 -9.33 -8.57 -17.82
C LYS A 12 -9.58 -10.04 -18.14
N ASP A 13 -9.25 -10.47 -19.36
CA ASP A 13 -9.65 -11.78 -19.89
C ASP A 13 -8.44 -12.66 -20.27
N ARG A 14 -7.21 -12.13 -20.20
CA ARG A 14 -6.01 -12.78 -20.73
C ARG A 14 -4.79 -12.48 -19.85
N LEU A 15 -3.88 -13.43 -19.82
CA LEU A 15 -2.56 -13.35 -19.19
C LEU A 15 -1.50 -13.51 -20.27
N ASP A 16 -0.67 -12.51 -20.46
CA ASP A 16 0.48 -12.56 -21.36
C ASP A 16 1.75 -12.86 -20.56
N VAL A 17 2.49 -13.86 -21.00
CA VAL A 17 3.65 -14.41 -20.27
C VAL A 17 4.89 -14.31 -21.14
N HIS A 18 5.99 -13.87 -20.52
CA HIS A 18 7.30 -13.85 -21.17
C HIS A 18 8.36 -14.48 -20.25
N VAL A 19 9.19 -15.37 -20.82
CA VAL A 19 10.19 -16.14 -20.09
C VAL A 19 11.60 -15.78 -20.57
N LEU A 20 12.48 -15.45 -19.65
CA LEU A 20 13.90 -15.19 -19.88
C LEU A 20 14.74 -16.32 -19.27
N PRO A 21 15.91 -16.67 -19.89
CA PRO A 21 16.56 -16.00 -21.03
C PRO A 21 16.06 -16.48 -22.41
N GLU A 22 15.25 -17.54 -22.49
CA GLU A 22 14.85 -18.18 -23.75
C GLU A 22 14.10 -17.23 -24.68
N GLY A 23 13.46 -16.17 -24.16
CA GLY A 23 12.63 -15.23 -24.93
C GLY A 23 11.28 -15.84 -25.34
N ALA A 24 10.91 -16.99 -24.76
CA ALA A 24 9.64 -17.63 -25.04
C ALA A 24 8.47 -16.78 -24.54
N ALA A 25 7.43 -16.67 -25.38
CA ALA A 25 6.20 -15.95 -25.01
C ALA A 25 4.98 -16.82 -25.30
N PHE A 26 4.01 -16.75 -24.42
CA PHE A 26 2.71 -17.41 -24.59
C PHE A 26 1.62 -16.64 -23.85
N ALA A 27 0.38 -16.97 -24.15
CA ALA A 27 -0.74 -16.38 -23.43
C ALA A 27 -1.75 -17.45 -23.05
N VAL A 28 -2.44 -17.23 -21.92
CA VAL A 28 -3.52 -18.09 -21.46
C VAL A 28 -4.74 -17.22 -21.09
N ALA A 29 -5.92 -17.81 -21.07
CA ALA A 29 -7.13 -17.13 -20.61
C ALA A 29 -7.04 -16.87 -19.09
N ARG A 30 -7.64 -15.78 -18.61
CA ARG A 30 -7.74 -15.49 -17.17
C ARG A 30 -9.00 -16.16 -16.58
N ASP A 31 -9.15 -17.44 -16.80
CA ASP A 31 -10.19 -18.30 -16.20
C ASP A 31 -9.56 -19.50 -15.48
N GLY A 32 -10.37 -20.35 -14.90
CA GLY A 32 -9.88 -21.51 -14.14
C GLY A 32 -9.01 -22.46 -14.96
N LYS A 33 -9.29 -22.64 -16.25
CA LYS A 33 -8.50 -23.50 -17.14
C LYS A 33 -7.15 -22.87 -17.47
N GLY A 34 -7.17 -21.58 -17.86
CA GLY A 34 -5.93 -20.88 -18.20
C GLY A 34 -5.02 -20.68 -16.98
N LEU A 35 -5.58 -20.50 -15.77
CA LEU A 35 -4.79 -20.46 -14.54
C LEU A 35 -4.14 -21.81 -14.24
N ALA A 36 -4.85 -22.93 -14.42
CA ALA A 36 -4.28 -24.28 -14.27
C ALA A 36 -3.15 -24.52 -15.29
N GLU A 37 -3.36 -24.14 -16.56
CA GLU A 37 -2.34 -24.22 -17.61
C GLU A 37 -1.11 -23.35 -17.27
N LEU A 38 -1.32 -22.13 -16.77
CA LEU A 38 -0.24 -21.24 -16.35
C LEU A 38 0.60 -21.89 -15.25
N VAL A 39 -0.04 -22.42 -14.20
CA VAL A 39 0.62 -23.07 -13.07
C VAL A 39 1.43 -24.29 -13.55
N GLU A 40 0.85 -25.14 -14.39
CA GLU A 40 1.53 -26.31 -14.94
C GLU A 40 2.78 -25.93 -15.73
N ARG A 41 2.65 -25.01 -16.68
CA ARG A 41 3.78 -24.54 -17.51
C ARG A 41 4.88 -23.89 -16.67
N LEU A 42 4.53 -23.03 -15.71
CA LEU A 42 5.51 -22.34 -14.90
C LEU A 42 6.17 -23.28 -13.89
N SER A 43 5.46 -24.29 -13.37
CA SER A 43 6.03 -25.32 -12.51
C SER A 43 7.08 -26.16 -13.25
N ALA A 44 6.81 -26.54 -14.50
CA ALA A 44 7.77 -27.26 -15.36
C ALA A 44 9.04 -26.45 -15.66
N LEU A 45 8.91 -25.10 -15.75
CA LEU A 45 10.05 -24.21 -16.03
C LEU A 45 10.96 -23.98 -14.82
N GLN A 46 10.50 -24.23 -13.60
CA GLN A 46 11.23 -23.96 -12.33
C GLN A 46 11.87 -22.56 -12.28
N PRO A 47 11.10 -21.48 -12.44
CA PRO A 47 11.65 -20.14 -12.51
C PRO A 47 12.24 -19.71 -11.16
N GLN A 48 13.28 -18.88 -11.20
CA GLN A 48 13.83 -18.27 -10.00
C GLN A 48 12.91 -17.17 -9.43
N ARG A 49 12.17 -16.46 -10.32
CA ARG A 49 11.18 -15.46 -9.95
C ARG A 49 10.10 -15.35 -11.03
N ILE A 50 8.88 -15.16 -10.58
CA ILE A 50 7.73 -14.81 -11.42
C ILE A 50 7.25 -13.44 -10.98
N ALA A 51 7.26 -12.46 -11.86
CA ALA A 51 6.71 -11.15 -11.58
C ALA A 51 5.33 -10.97 -12.20
N VAL A 52 4.36 -10.54 -11.41
CA VAL A 52 3.02 -10.15 -11.84
C VAL A 52 2.85 -8.66 -11.56
N GLU A 53 2.41 -7.89 -12.55
CA GLU A 53 2.15 -6.47 -12.36
C GLU A 53 0.82 -6.25 -11.61
N ALA A 54 0.82 -5.34 -10.62
CA ALA A 54 -0.38 -4.96 -9.89
C ALA A 54 -1.32 -4.15 -10.81
N THR A 55 -2.46 -4.71 -11.17
CA THR A 55 -3.43 -4.15 -12.13
C THR A 55 -4.76 -3.75 -11.51
N GLY A 56 -4.76 -3.39 -10.22
CA GLY A 56 -5.94 -2.91 -9.51
C GLY A 56 -6.92 -4.00 -9.10
N GLY A 57 -6.43 -5.24 -8.89
CA GLY A 57 -7.17 -6.38 -8.35
C GLY A 57 -7.28 -7.58 -9.30
N PHE A 58 -7.03 -7.40 -10.61
CA PHE A 58 -7.05 -8.53 -11.54
C PHE A 58 -5.92 -9.53 -11.28
N GLU A 59 -4.80 -9.06 -10.75
CA GLU A 59 -3.65 -9.87 -10.36
C GLU A 59 -3.91 -10.82 -9.18
N THR A 60 -4.90 -10.54 -8.34
CA THR A 60 -5.14 -11.28 -7.08
C THR A 60 -5.36 -12.77 -7.32
N ILE A 61 -6.21 -13.14 -8.29
CA ILE A 61 -6.52 -14.54 -8.62
C ILE A 61 -5.29 -15.26 -9.16
N VAL A 62 -4.52 -14.58 -10.03
CA VAL A 62 -3.27 -15.10 -10.61
C VAL A 62 -2.24 -15.33 -9.52
N ALA A 63 -2.08 -14.35 -8.64
CA ALA A 63 -1.17 -14.43 -7.51
C ALA A 63 -1.53 -15.58 -6.56
N ALA A 64 -2.83 -15.75 -6.25
CA ALA A 64 -3.31 -16.85 -5.42
C ALA A 64 -3.03 -18.22 -6.04
N ALA A 65 -3.27 -18.39 -7.36
CA ALA A 65 -2.99 -19.63 -8.06
C ALA A 65 -1.49 -19.99 -8.07
N LEU A 66 -0.62 -19.03 -8.37
CA LEU A 66 0.83 -19.23 -8.38
C LEU A 66 1.39 -19.50 -6.97
N ALA A 67 0.91 -18.80 -5.96
CA ALA A 67 1.33 -19.03 -4.57
C ALA A 67 0.82 -20.37 -4.02
N GLY A 68 -0.40 -20.77 -4.36
CA GLY A 68 -0.96 -22.09 -4.01
C GLY A 68 -0.11 -23.24 -4.56
N ALA A 69 0.57 -23.03 -5.68
CA ALA A 69 1.55 -23.96 -6.25
C ALA A 69 2.99 -23.75 -5.70
N SER A 70 3.17 -22.93 -4.67
CA SER A 70 4.48 -22.61 -4.07
C SER A 70 5.50 -22.03 -5.05
N LEU A 71 5.05 -21.37 -6.11
CA LEU A 71 5.91 -20.74 -7.10
C LEU A 71 6.48 -19.40 -6.57
N PRO A 72 7.72 -19.02 -6.97
CA PRO A 72 8.43 -17.86 -6.45
C PRO A 72 7.88 -16.54 -7.02
N LEU A 73 6.72 -16.13 -6.54
CA LEU A 73 5.97 -14.98 -7.00
C LEU A 73 6.42 -13.66 -6.38
N VAL A 74 6.44 -12.59 -7.18
CA VAL A 74 6.60 -11.20 -6.76
C VAL A 74 5.54 -10.34 -7.44
N ILE A 75 4.80 -9.54 -6.67
CA ILE A 75 3.92 -8.51 -7.22
C ILE A 75 4.73 -7.21 -7.37
N VAL A 76 4.80 -6.69 -8.60
CA VAL A 76 5.60 -5.51 -8.93
C VAL A 76 4.73 -4.28 -9.16
N ASN A 77 5.30 -3.11 -8.83
CA ASN A 77 4.58 -1.84 -8.99
C ASN A 77 4.63 -1.37 -10.45
N PRO A 78 3.48 -1.08 -11.09
CA PRO A 78 3.40 -0.60 -12.48
C PRO A 78 4.27 0.63 -12.76
N ALA A 79 4.37 1.56 -11.82
CA ALA A 79 5.20 2.74 -11.98
C ALA A 79 6.70 2.41 -12.08
N GLN A 80 7.16 1.40 -11.34
CA GLN A 80 8.57 0.97 -11.39
C GLN A 80 8.89 0.28 -12.72
N VAL A 81 8.04 -0.62 -13.19
CA VAL A 81 8.18 -1.29 -14.50
C VAL A 81 8.17 -0.24 -15.62
N ARG A 82 7.26 0.72 -15.57
CA ARG A 82 7.18 1.81 -16.55
C ARG A 82 8.44 2.68 -16.57
N HIS A 83 8.97 3.08 -15.42
CA HIS A 83 10.21 3.86 -15.34
C HIS A 83 11.41 3.05 -15.86
N PHE A 84 11.44 1.75 -15.59
CA PHE A 84 12.46 0.85 -16.09
C PHE A 84 12.39 0.73 -17.63
N ALA A 85 11.19 0.56 -18.20
CA ALA A 85 10.98 0.54 -19.65
C ALA A 85 11.43 1.86 -20.30
N GLN A 86 11.12 3.02 -19.69
CA GLN A 86 11.58 4.32 -20.15
C GLN A 86 13.11 4.46 -20.12
N ALA A 87 13.76 3.95 -19.07
CA ALA A 87 15.22 3.94 -18.97
C ALA A 87 15.87 3.10 -20.07
N LEU A 88 15.21 2.05 -20.55
CA LEU A 88 15.64 1.22 -21.69
C LEU A 88 15.24 1.81 -23.07
N GLY A 89 14.68 3.02 -23.11
CA GLY A 89 14.26 3.68 -24.34
C GLY A 89 12.96 3.10 -24.95
N ARG A 90 12.26 2.22 -24.25
CA ARG A 90 11.00 1.61 -24.70
C ARG A 90 9.82 2.54 -24.41
N ARG A 91 9.17 3.05 -25.46
CA ARG A 91 8.01 3.97 -25.35
C ARG A 91 6.70 3.35 -25.83
N ALA A 92 6.77 2.29 -26.64
CA ALA A 92 5.58 1.58 -27.13
C ALA A 92 4.98 0.74 -25.99
N LYS A 93 3.66 0.71 -25.92
CA LYS A 93 2.88 -0.08 -24.99
C LYS A 93 2.01 -1.09 -25.75
N THR A 94 2.32 -2.38 -25.61
CA THR A 94 1.47 -3.50 -26.03
C THR A 94 1.66 -4.63 -25.03
N ASP A 95 0.63 -5.43 -24.79
CA ASP A 95 0.63 -6.48 -23.76
C ASP A 95 1.84 -7.45 -23.83
N PRO A 96 2.30 -7.94 -25.02
CA PRO A 96 3.52 -8.75 -25.09
C PRO A 96 4.81 -7.98 -24.74
N ILE A 97 4.85 -6.67 -25.05
CA ILE A 97 5.99 -5.82 -24.68
C ILE A 97 5.98 -5.60 -23.15
N ASP A 98 4.79 -5.45 -22.57
CA ASP A 98 4.63 -5.23 -21.13
C ASP A 98 5.06 -6.48 -20.35
N ALA A 99 4.66 -7.71 -20.73
CA ALA A 99 5.14 -8.96 -20.13
C ALA A 99 6.68 -9.11 -20.23
N SER A 100 7.26 -8.78 -21.40
CA SER A 100 8.72 -8.81 -21.60
C SER A 100 9.43 -7.78 -20.71
N MET A 101 8.86 -6.57 -20.51
CA MET A 101 9.44 -5.57 -19.63
C MET A 101 9.33 -5.97 -18.17
N ILE A 102 8.26 -6.61 -17.75
CA ILE A 102 8.11 -7.18 -16.41
C ILE A 102 9.18 -8.26 -16.16
N ALA A 103 9.40 -9.18 -17.12
CA ALA A 103 10.45 -10.21 -17.00
C ALA A 103 11.84 -9.59 -16.87
N ARG A 104 12.19 -8.62 -17.71
CA ARG A 104 13.48 -7.90 -17.65
C ARG A 104 13.64 -7.10 -16.36
N PHE A 105 12.56 -6.49 -15.87
CA PHE A 105 12.58 -5.76 -14.61
C PHE A 105 12.91 -6.69 -13.44
N VAL A 106 12.27 -7.86 -13.34
CA VAL A 106 12.53 -8.78 -12.24
C VAL A 106 13.91 -9.46 -12.34
N GLU A 107 14.38 -9.72 -13.54
CA GLU A 107 15.75 -10.21 -13.78
C GLU A 107 16.80 -9.20 -13.29
N ALA A 108 16.65 -7.93 -13.66
CA ALA A 108 17.60 -6.87 -13.31
C ALA A 108 17.56 -6.48 -11.82
N THR A 109 16.38 -6.46 -11.20
CA THR A 109 16.19 -5.93 -9.84
C THR A 109 16.17 -7.01 -8.77
N LYS A 110 15.86 -8.26 -9.14
CA LYS A 110 15.79 -9.45 -8.25
C LYS A 110 15.08 -9.15 -6.93
N PRO A 111 13.83 -8.63 -6.97
CA PRO A 111 13.12 -8.20 -5.76
C PRO A 111 12.92 -9.37 -4.80
N ASP A 112 12.94 -9.08 -3.50
CA ASP A 112 12.73 -10.09 -2.46
C ASP A 112 11.35 -10.75 -2.58
N LEU A 113 11.31 -12.07 -2.43
CA LEU A 113 10.06 -12.82 -2.35
C LEU A 113 9.32 -12.44 -1.07
N ARG A 114 8.05 -12.11 -1.21
CA ARG A 114 7.18 -11.81 -0.07
C ARG A 114 6.02 -12.79 -0.04
N PRO A 115 5.74 -13.42 1.10
CA PRO A 115 4.54 -14.24 1.22
C PRO A 115 3.32 -13.38 0.91
N LEU A 116 2.36 -13.96 0.21
CA LEU A 116 1.05 -13.32 0.05
C LEU A 116 0.37 -13.21 1.41
N ALA A 117 -0.44 -12.16 1.55
CA ALA A 117 -1.34 -12.05 2.68
C ALA A 117 -2.31 -13.25 2.68
N ASP A 118 -2.56 -13.81 3.85
CA ASP A 118 -3.62 -14.81 4.01
C ASP A 118 -5.00 -14.18 3.74
N GLU A 119 -6.00 -15.02 3.55
CA GLU A 119 -7.36 -14.61 3.21
C GLU A 119 -7.95 -13.62 4.25
N ALA A 120 -7.67 -13.85 5.52
CA ALA A 120 -8.14 -12.98 6.60
C ALA A 120 -7.48 -11.59 6.52
N THR A 121 -6.18 -11.54 6.24
CA THR A 121 -5.44 -10.28 6.06
C THR A 121 -5.92 -9.53 4.81
N GLN A 122 -6.20 -10.26 3.71
CA GLN A 122 -6.74 -9.65 2.50
C GLN A 122 -8.14 -9.08 2.75
N LEU A 123 -9.03 -9.83 3.40
CA LEU A 123 -10.37 -9.37 3.78
C LEU A 123 -10.30 -8.10 4.64
N LEU A 124 -9.42 -8.07 5.64
CA LEU A 124 -9.25 -6.87 6.46
C LEU A 124 -8.78 -5.66 5.62
N ALA A 125 -7.86 -5.87 4.68
CA ALA A 125 -7.39 -4.81 3.78
C ALA A 125 -8.53 -4.29 2.89
N ASP A 126 -9.37 -5.17 2.36
CA ASP A 126 -10.51 -4.83 1.52
C ASP A 126 -11.58 -4.06 2.32
N LEU A 127 -11.89 -4.48 3.54
CA LEU A 127 -12.80 -3.78 4.45
C LEU A 127 -12.28 -2.36 4.79
N VAL A 128 -11.01 -2.23 5.11
CA VAL A 128 -10.38 -0.92 5.39
C VAL A 128 -10.40 -0.03 4.15
N ALA A 129 -10.15 -0.59 2.96
CA ALA A 129 -10.23 0.15 1.70
C ALA A 129 -11.69 0.58 1.41
N ARG A 130 -12.67 -0.31 1.61
CA ARG A 130 -14.09 0.00 1.44
C ARG A 130 -14.57 1.08 2.40
N ARG A 131 -14.18 1.00 3.66
CA ARG A 131 -14.43 2.05 4.66
C ARG A 131 -13.98 3.42 4.16
N ARG A 132 -12.77 3.51 3.63
CA ARG A 132 -12.23 4.77 3.08
C ARG A 132 -13.06 5.30 1.92
N GLN A 133 -13.46 4.43 0.97
CA GLN A 133 -14.31 4.80 -0.16
C GLN A 133 -15.65 5.38 0.32
N ILE A 134 -16.30 4.75 1.32
CA ILE A 134 -17.56 5.22 1.88
C ILE A 134 -17.39 6.61 2.49
N ILE A 135 -16.33 6.84 3.27
CA ILE A 135 -16.03 8.16 3.83
C ILE A 135 -15.83 9.21 2.72
N GLU A 136 -15.10 8.88 1.67
CA GLU A 136 -14.91 9.79 0.52
C GLU A 136 -16.25 10.14 -0.16
N MET A 137 -17.16 9.17 -0.31
CA MET A 137 -18.51 9.39 -0.82
C MET A 137 -19.32 10.29 0.11
N ILE A 138 -19.32 10.04 1.42
CA ILE A 138 -20.01 10.87 2.41
C ILE A 138 -19.50 12.33 2.34
N VAL A 139 -18.18 12.53 2.29
CA VAL A 139 -17.58 13.86 2.19
C VAL A 139 -18.00 14.55 0.89
N ALA A 140 -18.03 13.83 -0.22
CA ALA A 140 -18.47 14.38 -1.51
C ALA A 140 -19.94 14.81 -1.46
N GLU A 141 -20.84 13.97 -0.91
CA GLU A 141 -22.26 14.29 -0.77
C GLU A 141 -22.52 15.46 0.20
N ARG A 142 -21.83 15.50 1.34
CA ARG A 142 -21.91 16.64 2.27
C ARG A 142 -21.45 17.96 1.62
N ASN A 143 -20.44 17.91 0.74
CA ASN A 143 -20.02 19.10 0.01
C ASN A 143 -21.04 19.52 -1.08
N ARG A 144 -21.74 18.57 -1.71
CA ARG A 144 -22.84 18.83 -2.63
C ARG A 144 -24.03 19.46 -1.88
N GLU A 145 -24.39 18.89 -0.73
CA GLU A 145 -25.50 19.39 0.11
C GLU A 145 -25.38 20.87 0.44
N LYS A 146 -24.16 21.34 0.78
CA LYS A 146 -23.89 22.75 1.09
C LYS A 146 -24.15 23.70 -0.09
N ARG A 147 -24.10 23.20 -1.32
CA ARG A 147 -24.22 24.03 -2.55
C ARG A 147 -25.62 23.97 -3.15
N VAL A 148 -26.49 23.08 -2.72
CA VAL A 148 -27.81 22.86 -3.30
C VAL A 148 -28.87 23.68 -2.53
N ALA A 149 -29.60 24.57 -3.24
CA ALA A 149 -30.70 25.35 -2.69
C ALA A 149 -32.05 24.61 -2.75
N VAL A 150 -32.22 23.72 -3.76
CA VAL A 150 -33.51 23.05 -4.02
C VAL A 150 -33.78 21.99 -2.95
N ARG A 151 -34.86 22.17 -2.17
CA ARG A 151 -35.26 21.32 -1.04
C ARG A 151 -35.39 19.84 -1.40
N ARG A 152 -35.97 19.54 -2.57
CA ARG A 152 -36.13 18.15 -3.05
C ARG A 152 -34.79 17.45 -3.22
N ILE A 153 -33.80 18.15 -3.81
CA ILE A 153 -32.46 17.60 -4.06
C ILE A 153 -31.71 17.44 -2.73
N ARG A 154 -31.79 18.41 -1.81
CA ARG A 154 -31.22 18.29 -0.45
C ARG A 154 -31.75 17.04 0.29
N LYS A 155 -33.07 16.78 0.23
CA LYS A 155 -33.66 15.57 0.83
C LYS A 155 -33.11 14.27 0.18
N SER A 156 -32.85 14.28 -1.12
CA SER A 156 -32.25 13.13 -1.81
C SER A 156 -30.82 12.89 -1.34
N ILE A 157 -29.99 13.94 -1.26
CA ILE A 157 -28.61 13.87 -0.77
C ILE A 157 -28.57 13.39 0.68
N ALA A 158 -29.44 13.94 1.54
CA ALA A 158 -29.50 13.54 2.95
C ALA A 158 -29.83 12.06 3.13
N ARG A 159 -30.75 11.50 2.32
CA ARG A 159 -31.07 10.05 2.35
C ARG A 159 -29.86 9.21 1.92
N LEU A 160 -29.11 9.66 0.89
CA LEU A 160 -27.92 8.94 0.46
C LEU A 160 -26.83 8.97 1.54
N ILE A 161 -26.62 10.14 2.18
CA ILE A 161 -25.68 10.26 3.30
C ILE A 161 -26.06 9.29 4.43
N ALA A 162 -27.34 9.27 4.83
CA ALA A 162 -27.81 8.35 5.89
C ALA A 162 -27.57 6.88 5.54
N ALA A 163 -27.80 6.48 4.27
CA ALA A 163 -27.51 5.12 3.81
C ALA A 163 -26.00 4.80 3.86
N LEU A 164 -25.16 5.73 3.43
CA LEU A 164 -23.70 5.57 3.49
C LEU A 164 -23.18 5.53 4.93
N GLU A 165 -23.75 6.32 5.84
CA GLU A 165 -23.39 6.30 7.26
C GLU A 165 -23.79 4.99 7.94
N LYS A 166 -24.92 4.39 7.56
CA LYS A 166 -25.32 3.05 8.02
C LYS A 166 -24.33 1.98 7.54
N GLU A 167 -24.02 1.97 6.25
CA GLU A 167 -23.02 1.06 5.67
C GLU A 167 -21.63 1.21 6.32
N LEU A 168 -21.23 2.45 6.60
CA LEU A 168 -19.98 2.73 7.32
C LEU A 168 -19.95 2.08 8.70
N SER A 169 -21.08 2.15 9.43
CA SER A 169 -21.21 1.53 10.75
C SER A 169 -21.12 0.00 10.69
N GLU A 170 -21.71 -0.62 9.66
CA GLU A 170 -21.65 -2.06 9.44
C GLU A 170 -20.21 -2.51 9.12
N ILE A 171 -19.54 -1.83 8.21
CA ILE A 171 -18.11 -2.07 7.89
C ILE A 171 -17.21 -1.87 9.13
N ASP A 172 -17.46 -0.83 9.93
CA ASP A 172 -16.69 -0.59 11.15
C ASP A 172 -16.87 -1.74 12.16
N ALA A 173 -18.06 -2.31 12.28
CA ALA A 173 -18.33 -3.47 13.13
C ALA A 173 -17.64 -4.74 12.61
N GLU A 174 -17.62 -4.97 11.29
CA GLU A 174 -16.90 -6.11 10.69
C GLU A 174 -15.39 -6.01 10.89
N ILE A 175 -14.80 -4.82 10.71
CA ILE A 175 -13.39 -4.58 10.98
C ILE A 175 -13.07 -4.84 12.45
N ASP A 176 -13.92 -4.35 13.36
CA ASP A 176 -13.77 -4.57 14.81
C ASP A 176 -13.82 -6.05 15.17
N ALA A 177 -14.79 -6.78 14.64
CA ALA A 177 -14.93 -8.23 14.85
C ALA A 177 -13.71 -9.00 14.30
N SER A 178 -13.22 -8.66 13.10
CA SER A 178 -12.04 -9.28 12.49
C SER A 178 -10.79 -9.07 13.34
N VAL A 179 -10.56 -7.85 13.83
CA VAL A 179 -9.39 -7.55 14.67
C VAL A 179 -9.51 -8.22 16.04
N ARG A 180 -10.69 -8.22 16.67
CA ARG A 180 -10.91 -8.91 17.94
C ARG A 180 -10.80 -10.41 17.83
N GLY A 181 -11.19 -10.98 16.70
CA GLY A 181 -11.09 -12.42 16.42
C GLY A 181 -9.65 -12.91 16.27
N SER A 182 -8.69 -12.04 15.97
CA SER A 182 -7.30 -12.38 15.78
C SER A 182 -6.43 -11.90 16.97
N PRO A 183 -5.90 -12.81 17.82
CA PRO A 183 -5.00 -12.41 18.91
C PRO A 183 -3.78 -11.61 18.44
N ALA A 184 -3.21 -11.97 17.27
CA ALA A 184 -2.06 -11.29 16.70
C ALA A 184 -2.39 -9.85 16.24
N TRP A 185 -3.57 -9.60 15.70
CA TRP A 185 -3.98 -8.25 15.31
C TRP A 185 -4.35 -7.40 16.51
N ARG A 186 -4.97 -8.00 17.52
CA ARG A 186 -5.30 -7.33 18.78
C ARG A 186 -4.04 -6.86 19.50
N GLU A 187 -3.02 -7.73 19.62
CA GLU A 187 -1.72 -7.35 20.18
C GLU A 187 -1.10 -6.16 19.42
N LYS A 188 -1.13 -6.20 18.09
CA LYS A 188 -0.64 -5.10 17.25
C LYS A 188 -1.45 -3.81 17.43
N GLU A 189 -2.79 -3.92 17.48
CA GLU A 189 -3.67 -2.76 17.71
C GLU A 189 -3.36 -2.10 19.06
N ASP A 190 -3.27 -2.88 20.13
CA ASP A 190 -2.96 -2.40 21.49
C ASP A 190 -1.61 -1.71 21.54
N LEU A 191 -0.59 -2.31 20.92
CA LEU A 191 0.75 -1.71 20.83
C LEU A 191 0.74 -0.38 20.09
N LEU A 192 0.08 -0.30 18.95
CA LEU A 192 0.00 0.93 18.15
C LEU A 192 -0.84 2.01 18.84
N ALA A 193 -1.97 1.62 19.43
CA ALA A 193 -2.87 2.53 20.15
C ALA A 193 -2.27 3.05 21.48
N SER A 194 -1.23 2.40 22.00
CA SER A 194 -0.49 2.90 23.17
C SER A 194 0.16 4.27 22.94
N VAL A 195 0.39 4.65 21.66
CA VAL A 195 0.99 5.95 21.31
C VAL A 195 -0.08 7.04 21.35
N PRO A 196 0.06 8.08 22.19
CA PRO A 196 -0.90 9.18 22.27
C PRO A 196 -1.08 9.86 20.89
N GLY A 197 -2.34 9.86 20.41
CA GLY A 197 -2.72 10.39 19.11
C GLY A 197 -2.88 9.34 18.01
N VAL A 198 -2.63 8.07 18.32
CA VAL A 198 -2.94 6.93 17.43
C VAL A 198 -4.19 6.24 17.94
N GLY A 199 -5.29 6.37 17.21
CA GLY A 199 -6.56 5.70 17.52
C GLY A 199 -6.71 4.37 16.78
N PRO A 200 -7.77 3.58 17.12
CA PRO A 200 -8.04 2.26 16.51
C PRO A 200 -8.07 2.30 14.98
N ILE A 201 -8.70 3.31 14.39
CA ILE A 201 -8.78 3.46 12.92
C ILE A 201 -7.39 3.55 12.28
N THR A 202 -6.48 4.33 12.86
CA THR A 202 -5.11 4.44 12.36
C THR A 202 -4.36 3.13 12.54
N ALA A 203 -4.48 2.48 13.70
CA ALA A 203 -3.85 1.20 13.98
C ALA A 203 -4.31 0.12 12.98
N ARG A 204 -5.61 -0.02 12.77
CA ARG A 204 -6.21 -0.96 11.82
C ARG A 204 -5.80 -0.70 10.38
N THR A 205 -5.74 0.57 9.97
CA THR A 205 -5.21 0.94 8.65
C THR A 205 -3.75 0.49 8.48
N LEU A 206 -2.93 0.67 9.51
CA LEU A 206 -1.53 0.25 9.46
C LEU A 206 -1.37 -1.27 9.47
N ILE A 207 -2.18 -2.00 10.23
CA ILE A 207 -2.18 -3.47 10.27
C ILE A 207 -2.56 -4.03 8.89
N ALA A 208 -3.61 -3.47 8.27
CA ALA A 208 -4.14 -3.94 7.00
C ALA A 208 -3.26 -3.52 5.80
N GLU A 209 -2.85 -2.26 5.75
CA GLU A 209 -2.22 -1.67 4.56
C GLU A 209 -0.70 -1.47 4.68
N LEU A 210 -0.07 -1.80 5.81
CA LEU A 210 1.38 -1.75 6.01
C LEU A 210 1.89 -2.96 6.83
N PRO A 211 1.68 -4.20 6.35
CA PRO A 211 2.05 -5.41 7.08
C PRO A 211 3.55 -5.52 7.37
N GLU A 212 4.39 -4.78 6.63
CA GLU A 212 5.83 -4.71 6.85
C GLU A 212 6.25 -3.87 8.06
N LEU A 213 5.29 -3.20 8.73
CA LEU A 213 5.56 -2.40 9.91
C LEU A 213 6.10 -3.28 11.06
N GLY A 214 7.24 -2.89 11.60
CA GLY A 214 7.98 -3.66 12.60
C GLY A 214 9.03 -4.62 12.03
N THR A 215 9.07 -4.84 10.70
CA THR A 215 10.02 -5.77 10.08
C THR A 215 11.12 -5.07 9.27
N LEU A 216 10.84 -3.88 8.75
CA LEU A 216 11.77 -3.10 7.93
C LEU A 216 12.48 -2.02 8.76
N ASP A 217 13.63 -1.58 8.23
CA ASP A 217 14.33 -0.41 8.78
C ASP A 217 13.54 0.90 8.54
N GLY A 218 13.90 1.95 9.30
CA GLY A 218 13.20 3.23 9.26
C GLY A 218 13.25 3.96 7.91
N LYS A 219 14.24 3.70 7.04
CA LYS A 219 14.32 4.31 5.70
C LYS A 219 13.38 3.59 4.73
N ARG A 220 13.41 2.25 4.73
CA ARG A 220 12.56 1.42 3.87
C ARG A 220 11.09 1.58 4.20
N ILE A 221 10.71 1.56 5.50
CA ILE A 221 9.30 1.74 5.89
C ILE A 221 8.80 3.16 5.56
N ALA A 222 9.63 4.20 5.71
CA ALA A 222 9.29 5.56 5.33
C ALA A 222 9.09 5.69 3.80
N SER A 223 9.87 4.97 3.00
CA SER A 223 9.72 4.92 1.55
C SER A 223 8.40 4.25 1.16
N LEU A 224 8.06 3.09 1.77
CA LEU A 224 6.79 2.41 1.53
C LEU A 224 5.57 3.26 1.90
N ALA A 225 5.64 4.00 3.01
CA ALA A 225 4.60 4.92 3.41
C ALA A 225 4.56 6.22 2.57
N GLY A 226 5.55 6.44 1.68
CA GLY A 226 5.66 7.66 0.89
C GLY A 226 5.98 8.90 1.73
N LEU A 227 6.69 8.72 2.87
CA LEU A 227 7.15 9.78 3.77
C LEU A 227 8.67 10.00 3.71
N ALA A 228 9.38 9.25 2.86
CA ALA A 228 10.80 9.50 2.59
C ALA A 228 10.94 10.72 1.66
N PRO A 229 11.78 11.71 2.00
CA PRO A 229 12.02 12.84 1.12
C PRO A 229 12.91 12.43 -0.05
N PHE A 230 12.52 12.81 -1.25
CA PHE A 230 13.36 12.76 -2.44
C PHE A 230 13.99 14.10 -2.65
N THR A 231 15.31 14.12 -2.68
CA THR A 231 16.10 15.30 -3.06
C THR A 231 16.39 15.26 -4.55
N ARG A 232 16.17 16.38 -5.24
CA ARG A 232 16.63 16.60 -6.61
C ARG A 232 17.74 17.63 -6.55
N GLN A 233 18.97 17.21 -6.76
CA GLN A 233 20.15 18.07 -6.76
C GLN A 233 21.04 17.68 -7.93
N SER A 234 21.51 18.66 -8.66
CA SER A 234 22.47 18.46 -9.75
C SER A 234 23.42 19.65 -9.82
N GLY A 235 24.71 19.40 -9.68
CA GLY A 235 25.72 20.44 -9.67
C GLY A 235 25.45 21.48 -8.56
N GLN A 236 25.38 22.74 -8.94
CA GLN A 236 25.11 23.86 -8.02
C GLN A 236 23.62 24.03 -7.68
N TRP A 237 22.71 23.36 -8.42
CA TRP A 237 21.27 23.48 -8.20
C TRP A 237 20.84 22.58 -7.04
N LYS A 238 20.28 23.20 -5.99
CA LYS A 238 19.69 22.52 -4.82
C LYS A 238 18.17 22.67 -4.86
N GLY A 239 17.48 21.67 -5.40
CA GLY A 239 16.01 21.63 -5.38
C GLY A 239 15.45 21.35 -3.99
N LYS A 240 14.18 21.73 -3.78
CA LYS A 240 13.45 21.41 -2.56
C LYS A 240 13.19 19.91 -2.47
N ALA A 241 13.44 19.30 -1.30
CA ALA A 241 13.05 17.93 -1.03
C ALA A 241 11.53 17.81 -1.00
N MET A 242 10.98 16.82 -1.69
CA MET A 242 9.54 16.51 -1.72
C MET A 242 9.32 15.05 -1.37
N ILE A 243 8.14 14.74 -0.87
CA ILE A 243 7.69 13.35 -0.71
C ILE A 243 6.91 12.91 -1.96
N ALA A 244 7.10 11.67 -2.39
CA ALA A 244 6.36 11.08 -3.52
C ALA A 244 6.28 9.55 -3.39
N GLY A 245 5.40 8.94 -4.18
CA GLY A 245 5.22 7.49 -4.20
C GLY A 245 4.65 6.92 -2.90
N GLY A 246 4.89 5.65 -2.67
CA GLY A 246 4.42 4.91 -1.50
C GLY A 246 2.89 4.76 -1.42
N ARG A 247 2.43 4.18 -0.31
CA ARG A 247 1.00 3.89 -0.06
C ARG A 247 0.27 5.16 0.41
N LYS A 248 -0.53 5.75 -0.47
CA LYS A 248 -1.24 7.02 -0.22
C LYS A 248 -2.14 6.96 1.01
N SER A 249 -2.87 5.87 1.20
CA SER A 249 -3.78 5.64 2.33
C SER A 249 -3.04 5.65 3.67
N VAL A 250 -1.93 4.90 3.76
CA VAL A 250 -1.04 4.86 4.92
C VAL A 250 -0.49 6.24 5.24
N ARG A 251 0.00 6.96 4.21
CA ARG A 251 0.50 8.33 4.39
C ARG A 251 -0.57 9.27 4.91
N SER A 252 -1.81 9.19 4.41
CA SER A 252 -2.92 10.02 4.85
C SER A 252 -3.33 9.71 6.29
N ALA A 253 -3.40 8.44 6.69
CA ALA A 253 -3.69 8.03 8.05
C ALA A 253 -2.61 8.52 9.03
N LEU A 254 -1.34 8.35 8.70
CA LEU A 254 -0.21 8.83 9.50
C LEU A 254 -0.17 10.36 9.59
N PHE A 255 -0.51 11.07 8.51
CA PHE A 255 -0.59 12.52 8.53
C PHE A 255 -1.64 12.99 9.54
N LEU A 256 -2.86 12.47 9.49
CA LEU A 256 -3.94 12.83 10.41
C LEU A 256 -3.59 12.43 11.86
N ALA A 257 -3.09 11.23 12.08
CA ALA A 257 -2.63 10.77 13.39
C ALA A 257 -1.51 11.66 13.95
N SER A 258 -0.58 12.11 13.11
CA SER A 258 0.51 12.99 13.56
C SER A 258 0.03 14.36 14.03
N LEU A 259 -1.05 14.90 13.44
CA LEU A 259 -1.66 16.15 13.90
C LEU A 259 -2.23 16.00 15.31
N ALA A 260 -2.89 14.88 15.61
CA ALA A 260 -3.37 14.56 16.95
C ALA A 260 -2.21 14.27 17.91
N ALA A 261 -1.25 13.46 17.49
CA ALA A 261 -0.08 13.12 18.29
C ALA A 261 0.78 14.34 18.67
N CYS A 262 0.93 15.33 17.77
CA CYS A 262 1.60 16.59 18.11
C CYS A 262 0.89 17.42 19.20
N ARG A 263 -0.35 17.11 19.55
CA ARG A 263 -1.09 17.74 20.65
C ARG A 263 -0.95 16.96 21.96
N HIS A 264 -0.95 15.63 21.86
CA HIS A 264 -1.10 14.74 23.03
C HIS A 264 0.17 13.96 23.40
N ASN A 265 1.12 13.80 22.46
CA ASN A 265 2.38 13.12 22.70
C ASN A 265 3.51 14.13 22.98
N PRO A 266 4.14 14.13 24.17
CA PRO A 266 5.15 15.13 24.55
C PRO A 266 6.36 15.12 23.62
N VAL A 267 6.82 13.96 23.16
CA VAL A 267 7.97 13.82 22.26
C VAL A 267 7.68 14.43 20.88
N LEU A 268 6.50 14.16 20.32
CA LEU A 268 6.11 14.72 19.02
C LEU A 268 5.77 16.21 19.11
N LYS A 269 5.22 16.66 20.26
CA LYS A 269 5.00 18.07 20.54
C LYS A 269 6.33 18.84 20.58
N ALA A 270 7.33 18.35 21.30
CA ALA A 270 8.65 18.95 21.37
C ALA A 270 9.36 18.94 20.00
N PHE A 271 9.27 17.81 19.27
CA PHE A 271 9.82 17.70 17.93
C PHE A 271 9.20 18.72 16.96
N ARG A 272 7.86 18.86 17.00
CA ARG A 272 7.13 19.84 16.18
C ARG A 272 7.58 21.26 16.53
N GLN A 273 7.65 21.61 17.81
CA GLN A 273 8.03 22.95 18.25
C GLN A 273 9.44 23.31 17.78
N ARG A 274 10.41 22.43 17.96
CA ARG A 274 11.79 22.62 17.48
C ARG A 274 11.86 22.94 15.98
N LEU A 275 11.04 22.29 15.17
CA LEU A 275 11.01 22.56 13.71
C LEU A 275 10.36 23.90 13.39
N ILE A 276 9.35 24.32 14.16
CA ILE A 276 8.70 25.64 14.02
C ILE A 276 9.70 26.74 14.40
N ASP A 277 10.40 26.59 15.50
CA ASP A 277 11.41 27.56 15.97
C ASP A 277 12.57 27.69 14.99
N ALA A 278 12.89 26.60 14.28
CA ALA A 278 13.84 26.60 13.18
C ALA A 278 13.27 27.18 11.87
N GLY A 279 12.10 27.82 11.88
CA GLY A 279 11.49 28.48 10.72
C GLY A 279 11.02 27.54 9.60
N LYS A 280 10.78 26.26 9.87
CA LYS A 280 10.35 25.31 8.84
C LYS A 280 8.89 25.53 8.45
N PRO A 281 8.53 25.42 7.14
CA PRO A 281 7.14 25.54 6.67
C PRO A 281 6.19 24.56 7.37
N LYS A 282 4.96 24.96 7.66
CA LYS A 282 3.95 24.18 8.39
C LYS A 282 3.72 22.77 7.80
N MET A 283 3.63 22.67 6.48
CA MET A 283 3.43 21.38 5.81
C MET A 283 4.65 20.45 5.96
N LEU A 284 5.88 20.99 5.87
CA LEU A 284 7.10 20.24 6.09
C LEU A 284 7.15 19.70 7.54
N VAL A 285 6.79 20.54 8.50
CA VAL A 285 6.72 20.14 9.93
C VAL A 285 5.72 18.99 10.13
N ALA A 286 4.53 19.08 9.53
CA ALA A 286 3.51 18.02 9.62
C ALA A 286 3.99 16.70 8.99
N ILE A 287 4.62 16.74 7.82
CA ILE A 287 5.17 15.54 7.18
C ILE A 287 6.34 14.96 7.97
N ALA A 288 7.21 15.80 8.51
CA ALA A 288 8.30 15.34 9.37
C ALA A 288 7.78 14.67 10.65
N ALA A 289 6.72 15.23 11.26
CA ALA A 289 6.05 14.61 12.41
C ALA A 289 5.41 13.27 12.05
N ALA A 290 4.74 13.16 10.90
CA ALA A 290 4.17 11.90 10.42
C ALA A 290 5.27 10.83 10.21
N ARG A 291 6.42 11.21 9.66
CA ARG A 291 7.56 10.30 9.51
C ARG A 291 8.15 9.90 10.86
N LYS A 292 8.30 10.83 11.81
CA LYS A 292 8.78 10.52 13.18
C LYS A 292 7.80 9.57 13.88
N LEU A 293 6.48 9.82 13.76
CA LEU A 293 5.45 8.92 14.28
C LEU A 293 5.57 7.52 13.68
N LEU A 294 5.69 7.39 12.36
CA LEU A 294 5.90 6.11 11.69
C LEU A 294 7.13 5.37 12.24
N THR A 295 8.25 6.08 12.45
CA THR A 295 9.47 5.48 13.00
C THR A 295 9.25 4.94 14.42
N ILE A 296 8.49 5.65 15.23
CA ILE A 296 8.12 5.23 16.60
C ILE A 296 7.24 3.97 16.53
N LEU A 297 6.18 3.98 15.71
CA LEU A 297 5.28 2.83 15.55
C LEU A 297 6.01 1.59 15.00
N ASN A 298 6.96 1.80 14.09
CA ASN A 298 7.81 0.72 13.58
C ASN A 298 8.68 0.09 14.67
N ALA A 299 9.26 0.91 15.55
CA ALA A 299 10.06 0.41 16.69
C ALA A 299 9.18 -0.34 17.71
N ILE A 300 8.00 0.17 18.03
CA ILE A 300 7.04 -0.45 18.96
C ILE A 300 6.67 -1.87 18.49
N LEU A 301 6.31 -2.05 17.23
CA LEU A 301 5.96 -3.38 16.71
C LEU A 301 7.17 -4.30 16.60
N ARG A 302 8.35 -3.78 16.24
CA ARG A 302 9.59 -4.56 16.18
C ARG A 302 9.99 -5.08 17.57
N ASP A 303 9.94 -4.20 18.58
CA ASP A 303 10.42 -4.48 19.92
C ASP A 303 9.31 -5.08 20.81
N LYS A 304 8.07 -5.15 20.31
CA LYS A 304 6.87 -5.64 21.01
C LYS A 304 6.69 -4.99 22.39
N ARG A 305 6.94 -3.69 22.48
CA ARG A 305 6.85 -2.92 23.72
C ARG A 305 5.92 -1.73 23.53
N PRO A 306 4.96 -1.52 24.45
CA PRO A 306 4.09 -0.37 24.37
C PRO A 306 4.87 0.95 24.54
N TRP A 307 4.27 2.02 24.08
CA TRP A 307 4.84 3.36 24.15
C TRP A 307 5.22 3.73 25.61
N ARG A 308 6.44 4.28 25.76
CA ARG A 308 6.91 4.93 27.01
C ARG A 308 7.53 6.27 26.66
N PRO A 309 7.19 7.37 27.37
CA PRO A 309 7.73 8.71 27.09
C PRO A 309 9.25 8.81 27.11
N GLU A 310 9.90 8.01 27.94
CA GLU A 310 11.36 8.03 28.19
C GLU A 310 12.18 7.28 27.13
N SER A 311 11.55 6.54 26.24
CA SER A 311 12.25 5.67 25.28
C SER A 311 12.23 6.19 23.82
N ALA A 312 11.95 7.47 23.60
CA ALA A 312 11.79 8.05 22.25
C ALA A 312 12.80 9.13 21.90
#